data_f029293df913e2f39b3ffa758e0b4f69
#
_entry.id   f029293df913e2f39b3ffa758e0b4f69
#
_cell.length_a   1.000
_cell.length_b   1.000
_cell.length_c   1.000
_cell.angle_alpha   90.00
_cell.angle_beta   90.00
_cell.angle_gamma   90.00
#
_symmetry.space_group_name_H-M   'P 1'
#
loop_
_entity.id
_entity.type
_entity.pdbx_description
1 polymer ?
#
loop_
_entity_poly.entity_id
_entity_poly.type
_entity_poly.pdbx_seq_one_letter_code
_entity_poly.pdbx_strand_id
1 'polypeptide(L)'
;MIYRYDGSYPGFLCCVFESFVRKALPLAIEGPETAQLSFFDGRDIPTEANKAARVEASLAPALGARAEELVHYAFLSGKPEKELLILRFLHMAFARGRGAAWDYAHPDAAPVLDLEKAVRGEAHLLTGFVRFQVADGMLGAVIRPKNYVLPLLRPHFCGRYPDKDFLVADLTHRTALVYQGGTADYAELPPDFALPPPDAEEAEYQALWKRFYQTIGIRERYNPTVRRTHCPKRYWACMTELQDER
;
A
#
# COMPACT_ATOMS: atom_id res chain seq x y z
N MET A 1 -13.87 -0.39 -25.03
CA MET A 1 -12.50 -0.96 -25.11
C MET A 1 -11.92 -1.02 -23.71
N ILE A 2 -11.31 -2.13 -23.33
CA ILE A 2 -10.61 -2.33 -22.05
C ILE A 2 -9.10 -2.22 -22.31
N TYR A 3 -8.36 -1.60 -21.38
CA TYR A 3 -6.89 -1.65 -21.42
C TYR A 3 -6.40 -2.77 -20.50
N ARG A 4 -5.45 -3.57 -21.00
CA ARG A 4 -4.74 -4.58 -20.20
C ARG A 4 -3.28 -4.20 -20.09
N TYR A 5 -2.73 -4.30 -18.89
CA TYR A 5 -1.36 -3.92 -18.60
C TYR A 5 -0.72 -4.91 -17.61
N ASP A 6 0.57 -4.78 -17.35
CA ASP A 6 1.36 -5.70 -16.51
C ASP A 6 1.14 -5.55 -14.99
N GLY A 7 0.26 -4.65 -14.54
CA GLY A 7 0.03 -4.37 -13.11
C GLY A 7 1.03 -3.41 -12.49
N SER A 8 2.09 -3.03 -13.17
CA SER A 8 3.11 -2.11 -12.66
C SER A 8 2.67 -0.64 -12.74
N TYR A 9 3.23 0.21 -11.86
CA TYR A 9 2.98 1.65 -11.92
C TYR A 9 3.42 2.28 -13.26
N PRO A 10 4.62 1.96 -13.81
CA PRO A 10 4.99 2.41 -15.15
C PRO A 10 4.02 1.94 -16.25
N GLY A 11 3.53 0.70 -16.17
CA GLY A 11 2.52 0.18 -17.11
C GLY A 11 1.21 0.94 -17.02
N PHE A 12 0.75 1.27 -15.81
CA PHE A 12 -0.42 2.14 -15.63
C PHE A 12 -0.19 3.54 -16.24
N LEU A 13 0.98 4.15 -16.07
CA LEU A 13 1.30 5.44 -16.70
C LEU A 13 1.31 5.34 -18.24
N CYS A 14 1.63 4.17 -18.82
CA CYS A 14 1.47 3.93 -20.26
C CYS A 14 -0.01 3.88 -20.66
N CYS A 15 -0.89 3.34 -19.83
CA CYS A 15 -2.34 3.41 -20.05
C CYS A 15 -2.84 4.86 -20.03
N VAL A 16 -2.32 5.68 -19.11
CA VAL A 16 -2.61 7.12 -19.07
C VAL A 16 -2.16 7.78 -20.38
N PHE A 17 -0.90 7.56 -20.80
CA PHE A 17 -0.37 8.10 -22.05
C PHE A 17 -1.25 7.76 -23.26
N GLU A 18 -1.61 6.47 -23.40
CA GLU A 18 -2.43 6.00 -24.52
C GLU A 18 -3.81 6.63 -24.54
N SER A 19 -4.43 6.85 -23.37
CA SER A 19 -5.76 7.48 -23.27
C SER A 19 -5.74 8.94 -23.76
N PHE A 20 -4.67 9.68 -23.45
CA PHE A 20 -4.50 11.06 -23.93
C PHE A 20 -4.22 11.13 -25.44
N VAL A 21 -3.39 10.22 -25.97
CA VAL A 21 -3.13 10.13 -27.41
C VAL A 21 -4.42 9.84 -28.18
N ARG A 22 -5.24 8.93 -27.67
CA ARG A 22 -6.51 8.55 -28.29
C ARG A 22 -7.66 9.51 -28.01
N LYS A 23 -7.49 10.42 -27.06
CA LYS A 23 -8.56 11.32 -26.57
C LYS A 23 -9.81 10.56 -26.14
N ALA A 24 -9.65 9.37 -25.56
CA ALA A 24 -10.73 8.49 -25.16
C ALA A 24 -10.41 7.76 -23.85
N LEU A 25 -11.40 7.66 -22.97
CA LEU A 25 -11.29 6.86 -21.75
C LEU A 25 -11.66 5.40 -22.05
N PRO A 26 -10.89 4.41 -21.53
CA PRO A 26 -11.30 3.01 -21.59
C PRO A 26 -12.52 2.77 -20.67
N LEU A 27 -13.21 1.66 -20.91
CA LEU A 27 -14.29 1.20 -20.01
C LEU A 27 -13.74 0.65 -18.69
N ALA A 28 -12.58 -0.01 -18.77
CA ALA A 28 -11.85 -0.54 -17.61
C ALA A 28 -10.36 -0.61 -17.91
N ILE A 29 -9.55 -0.68 -16.85
CA ILE A 29 -8.11 -0.97 -16.91
C ILE A 29 -7.88 -2.20 -16.03
N GLU A 30 -7.35 -3.26 -16.62
CA GLU A 30 -7.19 -4.56 -15.98
C GLU A 30 -5.71 -4.93 -15.87
N GLY A 31 -5.26 -5.23 -14.64
CA GLY A 31 -3.97 -5.86 -14.38
C GLY A 31 -4.06 -7.38 -14.43
N PRO A 32 -2.94 -8.11 -14.25
CA PRO A 32 -2.89 -9.58 -14.33
C PRO A 32 -3.84 -10.29 -13.36
N GLU A 33 -4.07 -9.73 -12.19
CA GLU A 33 -4.92 -10.31 -11.15
C GLU A 33 -6.42 -10.07 -11.39
N THR A 34 -6.76 -9.05 -12.19
CA THR A 34 -8.15 -8.65 -12.46
C THR A 34 -8.64 -9.05 -13.84
N ALA A 35 -7.74 -9.56 -14.69
CA ALA A 35 -8.06 -9.99 -16.04
C ALA A 35 -9.01 -11.20 -16.00
N GLN A 36 -10.30 -10.94 -15.91
CA GLN A 36 -11.33 -11.94 -16.18
C GLN A 36 -11.49 -12.11 -17.69
N LEU A 37 -11.98 -13.27 -18.12
CA LEU A 37 -12.40 -13.48 -19.52
C LEU A 37 -13.52 -12.49 -19.83
N SER A 38 -13.14 -11.32 -20.30
CA SER A 38 -14.08 -10.27 -20.69
C SER A 38 -14.48 -10.49 -22.16
N PHE A 39 -15.78 -10.46 -22.45
CA PHE A 39 -16.30 -10.46 -23.82
C PHE A 39 -16.05 -9.15 -24.57
N PHE A 40 -15.47 -8.15 -23.91
CA PHE A 40 -15.17 -6.87 -24.54
C PHE A 40 -13.79 -6.90 -25.20
N ASP A 41 -13.66 -6.20 -26.33
CA ASP A 41 -12.37 -5.98 -27.00
C ASP A 41 -11.37 -5.34 -26.03
N GLY A 42 -10.33 -6.09 -25.69
CA GLY A 42 -9.21 -5.64 -24.87
C GLY A 42 -8.05 -5.19 -25.72
N ARG A 43 -7.35 -4.17 -25.27
CA ARG A 43 -6.09 -3.73 -25.85
C ARG A 43 -4.98 -3.88 -24.84
N ASP A 44 -3.96 -4.65 -25.21
CA ASP A 44 -2.76 -4.77 -24.42
C ASP A 44 -1.91 -3.49 -24.57
N ILE A 45 -1.55 -2.92 -23.42
CA ILE A 45 -0.71 -1.71 -23.33
C ILE A 45 0.66 -2.13 -22.80
N PRO A 46 1.68 -2.15 -23.67
CA PRO A 46 3.03 -2.52 -23.25
C PRO A 46 3.63 -1.43 -22.35
N THR A 47 4.41 -1.86 -21.37
CA THR A 47 5.16 -0.95 -20.50
C THR A 47 6.38 -0.40 -21.22
N GLU A 48 6.37 0.90 -21.47
CA GLU A 48 7.44 1.63 -22.14
C GLU A 48 7.97 2.74 -21.22
N ALA A 49 9.21 2.60 -20.76
CA ALA A 49 9.83 3.54 -19.81
C ALA A 49 9.75 5.01 -20.25
N ASN A 50 9.95 5.29 -21.53
CA ASN A 50 9.90 6.65 -22.08
C ASN A 50 8.50 7.27 -21.99
N LYS A 51 7.45 6.48 -22.20
CA LYS A 51 6.05 6.96 -22.10
C LYS A 51 5.68 7.20 -20.64
N ALA A 52 6.02 6.26 -19.76
CA ALA A 52 5.80 6.39 -18.33
C ALA A 52 6.48 7.63 -17.75
N ALA A 53 7.78 7.81 -18.03
CA ALA A 53 8.54 8.96 -17.57
C ALA A 53 7.97 10.31 -18.08
N ARG A 54 7.45 10.36 -19.32
CA ARG A 54 6.82 11.58 -19.87
C ARG A 54 5.54 11.95 -19.10
N VAL A 55 4.71 10.96 -18.76
CA VAL A 55 3.51 11.20 -17.98
C VAL A 55 3.89 11.68 -16.58
N GLU A 56 4.77 10.96 -15.90
CA GLU A 56 5.24 11.29 -14.55
C GLU A 56 5.80 12.70 -14.48
N ALA A 57 6.75 13.06 -15.37
CA ALA A 57 7.33 14.38 -15.43
C ALA A 57 6.34 15.51 -15.74
N SER A 58 5.15 15.21 -16.27
CA SER A 58 4.10 16.20 -16.54
C SER A 58 3.24 16.52 -15.33
N LEU A 59 3.21 15.65 -14.30
CA LEU A 59 2.28 15.77 -13.15
C LEU A 59 2.58 17.02 -12.31
N ALA A 60 3.81 17.19 -11.83
CA ALA A 60 4.17 18.30 -10.95
C ALA A 60 4.05 19.66 -11.64
N PRO A 61 4.53 19.88 -12.89
CA PRO A 61 4.34 21.14 -13.59
C PRO A 61 2.88 21.52 -13.84
N ALA A 62 2.05 20.53 -14.19
CA ALA A 62 0.64 20.78 -14.52
C ALA A 62 -0.27 20.90 -13.29
N LEU A 63 -0.07 20.04 -12.29
CA LEU A 63 -1.00 19.84 -11.18
C LEU A 63 -0.47 20.29 -9.81
N GLY A 64 0.83 20.57 -9.71
CA GLY A 64 1.52 20.99 -8.48
C GLY A 64 2.45 19.91 -7.92
N ALA A 65 3.38 20.33 -7.07
CA ALA A 65 4.51 19.50 -6.58
C ALA A 65 4.10 18.19 -5.89
N ARG A 66 2.90 18.12 -5.30
CA ARG A 66 2.39 16.91 -4.64
C ARG A 66 1.63 15.96 -5.57
N ALA A 67 1.46 16.30 -6.85
CA ALA A 67 0.63 15.51 -7.75
C ALA A 67 1.23 14.14 -8.06
N GLU A 68 2.56 14.04 -8.20
CA GLU A 68 3.25 12.77 -8.39
C GLU A 68 3.00 11.84 -7.19
N GLU A 69 3.17 12.34 -5.98
CA GLU A 69 2.94 11.60 -4.75
C GLU A 69 1.47 11.17 -4.61
N LEU A 70 0.52 12.07 -4.91
CA LEU A 70 -0.91 11.76 -4.89
C LEU A 70 -1.24 10.60 -5.83
N VAL A 71 -0.81 10.68 -7.09
CA VAL A 71 -1.10 9.66 -8.11
C VAL A 71 -0.43 8.33 -7.74
N HIS A 72 0.83 8.36 -7.32
CA HIS A 72 1.55 7.17 -6.89
C HIS A 72 0.87 6.49 -5.69
N TYR A 73 0.54 7.25 -4.64
CA TYR A 73 -0.10 6.66 -3.46
C TYR A 73 -1.52 6.19 -3.73
N ALA A 74 -2.29 6.89 -4.54
CA ALA A 74 -3.59 6.41 -4.98
C ALA A 74 -3.48 5.07 -5.74
N PHE A 75 -2.43 4.90 -6.55
CA PHE A 75 -2.15 3.64 -7.25
C PHE A 75 -1.82 2.47 -6.29
N LEU A 76 -1.23 2.73 -5.12
CA LEU A 76 -0.96 1.72 -4.09
C LEU A 76 -2.24 1.23 -3.37
N SER A 77 -3.39 1.83 -3.63
CA SER A 77 -4.65 1.41 -3.03
C SER A 77 -5.06 0.00 -3.47
N GLY A 78 -5.59 -0.79 -2.55
CA GLY A 78 -6.23 -2.08 -2.86
C GLY A 78 -7.67 -1.96 -3.36
N LYS A 79 -8.18 -0.74 -3.63
CA LYS A 79 -9.54 -0.56 -4.11
C LYS A 79 -9.66 -1.03 -5.57
N PRO A 80 -10.68 -1.83 -5.90
CA PRO A 80 -10.98 -2.15 -7.29
C PRO A 80 -11.20 -0.90 -8.14
N GLU A 81 -10.85 -0.96 -9.42
CA GLU A 81 -11.03 0.12 -10.42
C GLU A 81 -10.26 1.41 -10.10
N LYS A 82 -9.28 1.38 -9.17
CA LYS A 82 -8.44 2.53 -8.83
C LYS A 82 -7.79 3.17 -10.05
N GLU A 83 -7.34 2.36 -11.00
CA GLU A 83 -6.71 2.81 -12.23
C GLU A 83 -7.65 3.72 -13.05
N LEU A 84 -8.91 3.32 -13.18
CA LEU A 84 -9.90 4.10 -13.91
C LEU A 84 -10.25 5.40 -13.17
N LEU A 85 -10.34 5.35 -11.84
CA LEU A 85 -10.56 6.54 -11.02
C LEU A 85 -9.40 7.54 -11.18
N ILE A 86 -8.17 7.07 -11.09
CA ILE A 86 -6.98 7.91 -11.28
C ILE A 86 -6.91 8.47 -12.70
N LEU A 87 -7.25 7.65 -13.71
CA LEU A 87 -7.26 8.10 -15.10
C LEU A 87 -8.28 9.22 -15.35
N ARG A 88 -9.52 9.09 -14.85
CA ARG A 88 -10.55 10.14 -14.93
C ARG A 88 -10.09 11.41 -14.22
N PHE A 89 -9.53 11.26 -13.02
CA PHE A 89 -8.94 12.37 -12.28
C PHE A 89 -7.88 13.10 -13.10
N LEU A 90 -6.95 12.38 -13.73
CA LEU A 90 -5.89 12.98 -14.53
C LEU A 90 -6.45 13.74 -15.74
N HIS A 91 -7.43 13.17 -16.46
CA HIS A 91 -8.09 13.87 -17.56
C HIS A 91 -8.76 15.17 -17.09
N MET A 92 -9.47 15.14 -16.00
CA MET A 92 -10.11 16.31 -15.40
C MET A 92 -9.07 17.35 -14.94
N ALA A 93 -8.03 16.90 -14.22
CA ALA A 93 -7.04 17.78 -13.63
C ALA A 93 -6.16 18.47 -14.70
N PHE A 94 -5.75 17.76 -15.74
CA PHE A 94 -5.05 18.37 -16.88
C PHE A 94 -5.89 19.37 -17.65
N ALA A 95 -7.21 19.14 -17.74
CA ALA A 95 -8.11 20.07 -18.41
C ALA A 95 -8.41 21.35 -17.60
N ARG A 96 -8.48 21.25 -16.26
CA ARG A 96 -8.90 22.34 -15.36
C ARG A 96 -7.75 23.00 -14.59
N GLY A 97 -6.57 22.35 -14.55
CA GLY A 97 -5.38 22.84 -13.86
C GLY A 97 -5.34 22.58 -12.36
N ARG A 98 -4.34 23.16 -11.69
CA ARG A 98 -3.93 22.84 -10.30
C ARG A 98 -5.04 22.92 -9.26
N GLY A 99 -5.92 23.91 -9.35
CA GLY A 99 -6.99 24.10 -8.36
C GLY A 99 -7.97 22.94 -8.30
N ALA A 100 -8.33 22.39 -9.46
CA ALA A 100 -9.29 21.30 -9.55
C ALA A 100 -8.76 19.95 -9.03
N ALA A 101 -7.44 19.74 -9.06
CA ALA A 101 -6.82 18.52 -8.55
C ALA A 101 -7.01 18.32 -7.02
N TRP A 102 -7.27 19.41 -6.29
CA TRP A 102 -7.41 19.40 -4.82
C TRP A 102 -8.83 19.71 -4.35
N ASP A 103 -9.77 19.72 -5.26
CA ASP A 103 -11.18 20.02 -4.97
C ASP A 103 -11.94 18.76 -4.55
N TYR A 104 -12.13 18.58 -3.25
CA TYR A 104 -12.93 17.48 -2.69
C TYR A 104 -14.42 17.52 -3.10
N ALA A 105 -14.93 18.62 -3.62
CA ALA A 105 -16.30 18.67 -4.14
C ALA A 105 -16.41 18.12 -5.57
N HIS A 106 -15.27 17.96 -6.27
CA HIS A 106 -15.28 17.44 -7.64
C HIS A 106 -15.40 15.90 -7.67
N PRO A 107 -16.36 15.33 -8.44
CA PRO A 107 -16.64 13.90 -8.46
C PRO A 107 -15.46 13.03 -8.93
N ASP A 108 -14.55 13.56 -9.73
CA ASP A 108 -13.35 12.82 -10.17
C ASP A 108 -12.15 13.05 -9.27
N ALA A 109 -12.08 14.14 -8.47
CA ALA A 109 -10.99 14.40 -7.55
C ALA A 109 -11.18 13.72 -6.20
N ALA A 110 -12.35 13.84 -5.59
CA ALA A 110 -12.64 13.27 -4.28
C ALA A 110 -12.28 11.79 -4.14
N PRO A 111 -12.62 10.88 -5.08
CA PRO A 111 -12.27 9.48 -4.97
C PRO A 111 -10.77 9.24 -4.91
N VAL A 112 -9.96 9.99 -5.67
CA VAL A 112 -8.49 9.80 -5.71
C VAL A 112 -7.83 10.36 -4.45
N LEU A 113 -8.30 11.49 -3.94
CA LEU A 113 -7.87 12.03 -2.64
C LEU A 113 -8.21 11.06 -1.49
N ASP A 114 -9.37 10.39 -1.55
CA ASP A 114 -9.74 9.37 -0.58
C ASP A 114 -8.87 8.10 -0.69
N LEU A 115 -8.45 7.69 -1.91
CA LEU A 115 -7.50 6.59 -2.09
C LEU A 115 -6.16 6.91 -1.41
N GLU A 116 -5.58 8.07 -1.69
CA GLU A 116 -4.33 8.52 -1.08
C GLU A 116 -4.43 8.58 0.45
N LYS A 117 -5.50 9.18 0.96
CA LYS A 117 -5.78 9.27 2.41
C LYS A 117 -5.89 7.89 3.06
N ALA A 118 -6.55 6.92 2.40
CA ALA A 118 -6.68 5.56 2.90
C ALA A 118 -5.34 4.84 2.97
N VAL A 119 -4.49 4.97 1.94
CA VAL A 119 -3.15 4.37 1.89
C VAL A 119 -2.25 4.96 2.98
N ARG A 120 -2.19 6.29 3.09
CA ARG A 120 -1.40 6.98 4.13
C ARG A 120 -1.89 6.64 5.53
N GLY A 121 -3.19 6.62 5.74
CA GLY A 121 -3.79 6.29 7.02
C GLY A 121 -3.47 4.86 7.46
N GLU A 122 -3.53 3.88 6.53
CA GLU A 122 -3.16 2.50 6.83
C GLU A 122 -1.67 2.35 7.11
N ALA A 123 -0.80 2.98 6.31
CA ALA A 123 0.64 2.99 6.56
C ALA A 123 0.95 3.59 7.94
N HIS A 124 0.35 4.72 8.29
CA HIS A 124 0.53 5.36 9.60
C HIS A 124 0.13 4.43 10.75
N LEU A 125 -1.00 3.75 10.66
CA LEU A 125 -1.41 2.77 11.68
C LEU A 125 -0.39 1.64 11.82
N LEU A 126 0.11 1.13 10.72
CA LEU A 126 1.08 0.03 10.72
C LEU A 126 2.45 0.42 11.27
N THR A 127 2.86 1.68 11.24
CA THR A 127 4.08 2.11 11.97
C THR A 127 4.01 1.81 13.47
N GLY A 128 2.80 1.78 14.04
CA GLY A 128 2.56 1.46 15.46
C GLY A 128 2.13 0.01 15.73
N PHE A 129 1.60 -0.70 14.72
CA PHE A 129 1.01 -2.03 14.91
C PHE A 129 1.93 -3.18 14.52
N VAL A 130 2.96 -2.94 13.71
CA VAL A 130 3.94 -3.98 13.35
C VAL A 130 4.64 -4.48 14.61
N ARG A 131 4.68 -5.80 14.75
CA ARG A 131 5.42 -6.49 15.82
C ARG A 131 6.51 -7.33 15.17
N PHE A 132 7.75 -7.01 15.52
CA PHE A 132 8.88 -7.80 15.12
C PHE A 132 9.12 -8.92 16.13
N GLN A 133 9.53 -10.06 15.63
CA GLN A 133 10.13 -11.15 16.40
C GLN A 133 11.55 -11.39 15.91
N VAL A 134 12.41 -11.88 16.79
CA VAL A 134 13.74 -12.33 16.40
C VAL A 134 13.63 -13.73 15.81
N ALA A 135 14.18 -13.90 14.60
CA ALA A 135 14.27 -15.19 13.93
C ALA A 135 15.63 -15.28 13.24
N ASP A 136 16.44 -16.25 13.60
CA ASP A 136 17.79 -16.46 13.05
C ASP A 136 18.68 -15.19 13.09
N GLY A 137 18.57 -14.39 14.15
CA GLY A 137 19.35 -13.17 14.35
C GLY A 137 18.83 -11.95 13.56
N MET A 138 17.74 -12.08 12.82
CA MET A 138 17.09 -11.02 12.06
C MET A 138 15.73 -10.68 12.66
N LEU A 139 15.29 -9.43 12.52
CA LEU A 139 13.95 -9.02 12.92
C LEU A 139 12.94 -9.35 11.81
N GLY A 140 11.97 -10.21 12.10
CA GLY A 140 10.89 -10.57 11.18
C GLY A 140 9.55 -10.04 11.64
N ALA A 141 8.75 -9.49 10.71
CA ALA A 141 7.38 -9.09 10.99
C ALA A 141 6.44 -9.50 9.84
N VAL A 142 5.19 -9.79 10.18
CA VAL A 142 4.13 -10.11 9.21
C VAL A 142 3.04 -9.06 9.29
N ILE A 143 2.55 -8.61 8.12
CA ILE A 143 1.41 -7.70 8.00
C ILE A 143 0.39 -8.24 6.98
N ARG A 144 -0.87 -7.79 7.12
CA ARG A 144 -1.96 -8.08 6.19
C ARG A 144 -2.75 -6.79 5.89
N PRO A 145 -2.15 -5.83 5.20
CA PRO A 145 -2.81 -4.58 4.87
C PRO A 145 -3.81 -4.75 3.73
N LYS A 146 -4.73 -3.79 3.56
CA LYS A 146 -5.61 -3.69 2.39
C LYS A 146 -4.91 -3.03 1.20
N ASN A 147 -4.03 -2.07 1.49
CA ASN A 147 -3.31 -1.29 0.50
C ASN A 147 -1.84 -1.73 0.46
N TYR A 148 -1.16 -1.56 -0.66
CA TYR A 148 0.27 -1.86 -0.75
C TYR A 148 1.09 -0.78 -0.06
N VAL A 149 1.36 -0.96 1.24
CA VAL A 149 1.94 0.08 2.10
C VAL A 149 3.44 -0.04 2.36
N LEU A 150 4.09 -1.10 1.91
CA LEU A 150 5.53 -1.30 2.14
C LEU A 150 6.39 -0.10 1.69
N PRO A 151 6.12 0.57 0.55
CA PRO A 151 6.88 1.77 0.17
C PRO A 151 6.80 2.91 1.18
N LEU A 152 5.66 3.07 1.86
CA LEU A 152 5.46 4.09 2.88
C LEU A 152 6.05 3.69 4.24
N LEU A 153 6.14 2.38 4.52
CA LEU A 153 6.74 1.85 5.76
C LEU A 153 8.27 1.83 5.70
N ARG A 154 8.85 1.70 4.50
CA ARG A 154 10.31 1.62 4.29
C ARG A 154 11.08 2.74 5.00
N PRO A 155 10.80 4.04 4.79
CA PRO A 155 11.58 5.10 5.45
C PRO A 155 11.46 5.06 6.98
N HIS A 156 10.29 4.68 7.51
CA HIS A 156 10.07 4.58 8.94
C HIS A 156 10.92 3.48 9.59
N PHE A 157 10.88 2.25 9.06
CA PHE A 157 11.59 1.12 9.67
C PHE A 157 13.08 1.16 9.40
N CYS A 158 13.53 1.57 8.22
CA CYS A 158 14.96 1.78 7.96
C CYS A 158 15.55 2.86 8.87
N GLY A 159 14.82 3.95 9.12
CA GLY A 159 15.27 4.99 10.06
C GLY A 159 15.23 4.57 11.53
N ARG A 160 14.30 3.65 11.91
CA ARG A 160 14.17 3.16 13.28
C ARG A 160 15.20 2.09 13.63
N TYR A 161 15.58 1.26 12.68
CA TYR A 161 16.47 0.11 12.85
C TYR A 161 17.65 0.16 11.86
N PRO A 162 18.45 1.26 11.86
CA PRO A 162 19.50 1.43 10.85
C PRO A 162 20.61 0.37 10.91
N ASP A 163 20.85 -0.20 12.12
CA ASP A 163 21.91 -1.16 12.38
C ASP A 163 21.40 -2.60 12.54
N LYS A 164 20.14 -2.88 12.18
CA LYS A 164 19.53 -4.20 12.31
C LYS A 164 18.99 -4.67 10.98
N ASP A 165 19.31 -5.89 10.61
CA ASP A 165 18.67 -6.54 9.50
C ASP A 165 17.23 -6.90 9.86
N PHE A 166 16.30 -6.61 8.93
CA PHE A 166 14.88 -6.90 9.15
C PHE A 166 14.14 -7.26 7.87
N LEU A 167 13.02 -7.96 8.07
CA LEU A 167 12.06 -8.30 7.03
C LEU A 167 10.65 -7.93 7.49
N VAL A 168 9.90 -7.24 6.63
CA VAL A 168 8.46 -7.01 6.82
C VAL A 168 7.71 -7.69 5.67
N ALA A 169 7.03 -8.80 5.98
CA ALA A 169 6.29 -9.61 5.02
C ALA A 169 4.83 -9.14 4.89
N ASP A 170 4.45 -8.64 3.73
CA ASP A 170 3.07 -8.35 3.37
C ASP A 170 2.45 -9.59 2.71
N LEU A 171 1.66 -10.33 3.48
CA LEU A 171 1.02 -11.56 3.01
C LEU A 171 -0.19 -11.29 2.09
N THR A 172 -0.71 -10.08 2.06
CA THR A 172 -1.81 -9.71 1.16
C THR A 172 -1.30 -9.55 -0.27
N HIS A 173 -0.17 -8.84 -0.43
CA HIS A 173 0.41 -8.53 -1.74
C HIS A 173 1.60 -9.46 -2.08
N ARG A 174 1.89 -10.45 -1.23
CA ARG A 174 2.96 -11.45 -1.43
C ARG A 174 4.32 -10.82 -1.71
N THR A 175 4.65 -9.76 -0.99
CA THR A 175 5.89 -9.01 -1.13
C THR A 175 6.49 -8.75 0.24
N ALA A 176 7.80 -8.76 0.36
CA ALA A 176 8.52 -8.37 1.56
C ALA A 176 9.38 -7.14 1.32
N LEU A 177 9.44 -6.27 2.33
CA LEU A 177 10.51 -5.30 2.49
C LEU A 177 11.64 -5.98 3.25
N VAL A 178 12.80 -6.13 2.63
CA VAL A 178 14.01 -6.69 3.21
C VAL A 178 15.02 -5.58 3.41
N TYR A 179 15.53 -5.42 4.63
CA TYR A 179 16.59 -4.47 4.92
C TYR A 179 17.79 -5.25 5.47
N GLN A 180 18.90 -5.21 4.76
CA GLN A 180 20.10 -5.92 5.11
C GLN A 180 21.36 -5.11 4.76
N GLY A 181 22.30 -5.04 5.70
CA GLY A 181 23.56 -4.34 5.48
C GLY A 181 23.39 -2.86 5.07
N GLY A 182 22.36 -2.17 5.57
CA GLY A 182 22.08 -0.78 5.24
C GLY A 182 21.30 -0.55 3.94
N THR A 183 20.96 -1.62 3.21
CA THR A 183 20.22 -1.53 1.94
C THR A 183 18.83 -2.13 2.09
N ALA A 184 17.84 -1.46 1.50
CA ALA A 184 16.45 -1.90 1.51
C ALA A 184 16.00 -2.29 0.10
N ASP A 185 15.48 -3.52 -0.05
CA ASP A 185 14.96 -4.08 -1.28
C ASP A 185 13.59 -4.72 -1.08
N TYR A 186 12.91 -5.03 -2.19
CA TYR A 186 11.65 -5.76 -2.18
C TYR A 186 11.83 -7.14 -2.80
N ALA A 187 11.25 -8.16 -2.16
CA ALA A 187 11.29 -9.55 -2.62
C ALA A 187 9.88 -10.13 -2.71
N GLU A 188 9.63 -10.98 -3.69
CA GLU A 188 8.40 -11.77 -3.75
C GLU A 188 8.39 -12.84 -2.66
N LEU A 189 7.22 -13.06 -2.07
CA LEU A 189 7.01 -14.11 -1.07
C LEU A 189 6.39 -15.35 -1.72
N PRO A 190 6.86 -16.56 -1.35
CA PRO A 190 6.19 -17.80 -1.75
C PRO A 190 4.76 -17.86 -1.16
N PRO A 191 3.84 -18.62 -1.77
CA PRO A 191 2.44 -18.70 -1.33
C PRO A 191 2.26 -19.17 0.12
N ASP A 192 3.16 -20.01 0.59
CA ASP A 192 3.18 -20.65 1.90
C ASP A 192 4.14 -19.99 2.89
N PHE A 193 4.57 -18.75 2.61
CA PHE A 193 5.49 -18.04 3.47
C PHE A 193 4.98 -17.92 4.89
N ALA A 194 5.80 -18.30 5.84
CA ALA A 194 5.63 -18.06 7.27
C ALA A 194 6.98 -17.71 7.89
N LEU A 195 6.96 -16.84 8.90
CA LEU A 195 8.16 -16.65 9.73
C LEU A 195 8.45 -17.95 10.50
N PRO A 196 9.74 -18.23 10.77
CA PRO A 196 10.11 -19.31 11.69
C PRO A 196 9.39 -19.15 13.04
N PRO A 197 9.06 -20.24 13.72
CA PRO A 197 8.51 -20.15 15.06
C PRO A 197 9.53 -19.44 15.98
N PRO A 198 9.04 -18.70 17.00
CA PRO A 198 9.92 -18.05 17.97
C PRO A 198 10.74 -19.10 18.70
N ASP A 199 12.01 -18.82 18.94
CA ASP A 199 12.84 -19.62 19.83
C ASP A 199 12.42 -19.45 21.30
N ALA A 200 13.12 -20.11 22.23
CA ALA A 200 12.74 -20.07 23.65
C ALA A 200 12.87 -18.65 24.25
N GLU A 201 13.89 -17.89 23.85
CA GLU A 201 14.11 -16.52 24.34
C GLU A 201 13.04 -15.56 23.79
N GLU A 202 12.76 -15.61 22.50
CA GLU A 202 11.71 -14.80 21.86
C GLU A 202 10.33 -15.14 22.42
N ALA A 203 10.05 -16.44 22.67
CA ALA A 203 8.79 -16.87 23.29
C ALA A 203 8.62 -16.30 24.70
N GLU A 204 9.68 -16.20 25.50
CA GLU A 204 9.66 -15.57 26.81
C GLU A 204 9.39 -14.07 26.71
N TYR A 205 10.05 -13.34 25.79
CA TYR A 205 9.79 -11.92 25.54
C TYR A 205 8.34 -11.68 25.09
N GLN A 206 7.78 -12.50 24.22
CA GLN A 206 6.38 -12.41 23.81
C GLN A 206 5.42 -12.63 24.98
N ALA A 207 5.71 -13.58 25.88
CA ALA A 207 4.92 -13.82 27.08
C ALA A 207 4.99 -12.63 28.04
N LEU A 208 6.18 -12.03 28.23
CA LEU A 208 6.36 -10.82 29.03
C LEU A 208 5.61 -9.64 28.44
N TRP A 209 5.66 -9.47 27.10
CA TRP A 209 4.91 -8.42 26.41
C TRP A 209 3.38 -8.56 26.59
N LYS A 210 2.84 -9.76 26.45
CA LYS A 210 1.42 -10.05 26.70
C LYS A 210 1.02 -9.71 28.15
N ARG A 211 1.86 -10.12 29.12
CA ARG A 211 1.63 -9.81 30.54
C ARG A 211 1.66 -8.30 30.80
N PHE A 212 2.66 -7.60 30.26
CA PHE A 212 2.76 -6.14 30.37
C PHE A 212 1.50 -5.47 29.83
N TYR A 213 1.07 -5.81 28.61
CA TYR A 213 -0.12 -5.26 28.00
C TYR A 213 -1.37 -5.45 28.85
N GLN A 214 -1.54 -6.63 29.46
CA GLN A 214 -2.66 -6.94 30.34
C GLN A 214 -2.63 -6.19 31.66
N THR A 215 -1.46 -5.90 32.21
CA THR A 215 -1.29 -5.31 33.54
C THR A 215 -1.27 -3.78 33.52
N ILE A 216 -0.76 -3.15 32.44
CA ILE A 216 -0.66 -1.69 32.35
C ILE A 216 -2.02 -1.04 32.03
N GLY A 217 -2.99 -1.81 31.56
CA GLY A 217 -4.31 -1.33 31.18
C GLY A 217 -5.10 -0.80 32.39
N ILE A 218 -5.52 0.45 32.32
CA ILE A 218 -6.41 1.05 33.33
C ILE A 218 -7.83 0.54 33.04
N ARG A 219 -8.39 -0.29 33.93
CA ARG A 219 -9.68 -0.96 33.78
C ARG A 219 -10.83 0.02 33.52
N GLU A 220 -10.83 1.18 34.18
CA GLU A 220 -11.85 2.23 34.05
C GLU A 220 -11.82 2.91 32.67
N ARG A 221 -10.71 2.79 31.93
CA ARG A 221 -10.55 3.31 30.57
C ARG A 221 -10.80 2.26 29.49
N TYR A 222 -11.10 1.03 29.88
CA TYR A 222 -11.34 -0.03 28.89
C TYR A 222 -12.61 0.24 28.07
N ASN A 223 -12.43 0.47 26.79
CA ASN A 223 -13.52 0.72 25.84
C ASN A 223 -13.29 -0.09 24.56
N PRO A 224 -13.97 -1.25 24.41
CA PRO A 224 -13.79 -2.14 23.26
C PRO A 224 -14.18 -1.50 21.93
N THR A 225 -15.14 -0.57 21.93
CA THR A 225 -15.59 0.12 20.71
C THR A 225 -14.52 1.10 20.23
N VAL A 226 -14.01 1.95 21.13
CA VAL A 226 -12.92 2.88 20.81
C VAL A 226 -11.66 2.11 20.38
N ARG A 227 -11.31 1.02 21.10
CA ARG A 227 -10.18 0.17 20.71
C ARG A 227 -10.34 -0.35 19.27
N ARG A 228 -11.50 -0.88 18.88
CA ARG A 228 -11.76 -1.39 17.52
C ARG A 228 -11.73 -0.29 16.45
N THR A 229 -12.07 0.93 16.80
CA THR A 229 -12.00 2.07 15.87
C THR A 229 -10.56 2.47 15.58
N HIS A 230 -9.70 2.53 16.62
CA HIS A 230 -8.30 2.95 16.50
C HIS A 230 -7.34 1.80 16.19
N CYS A 231 -7.69 0.57 16.53
CA CYS A 231 -6.95 -0.66 16.24
C CYS A 231 -7.91 -1.71 15.65
N PRO A 232 -8.22 -1.65 14.35
CA PRO A 232 -9.15 -2.57 13.70
C PRO A 232 -8.74 -4.03 13.85
N LYS A 233 -9.72 -4.92 14.07
CA LYS A 233 -9.51 -6.37 14.31
C LYS A 233 -8.67 -7.07 13.24
N ARG A 234 -8.67 -6.58 12.00
CA ARG A 234 -7.89 -7.17 10.90
C ARG A 234 -6.38 -7.19 11.18
N TYR A 235 -5.87 -6.27 12.01
CA TYR A 235 -4.46 -6.23 12.38
C TYR A 235 -4.11 -7.12 13.58
N TRP A 236 -5.10 -7.54 14.38
CA TRP A 236 -4.87 -8.26 15.62
C TRP A 236 -4.13 -9.59 15.42
N ALA A 237 -4.35 -10.24 14.28
CA ALA A 237 -3.66 -11.48 13.93
C ALA A 237 -2.13 -11.35 13.86
N CYS A 238 -1.64 -10.13 13.61
CA CYS A 238 -0.22 -9.80 13.47
C CYS A 238 0.33 -9.06 14.70
N MET A 239 -0.48 -8.92 15.78
CA MET A 239 -0.10 -8.23 17.01
C MET A 239 -0.02 -9.24 18.15
N THR A 240 1.19 -9.45 18.68
CA THR A 240 1.48 -10.47 19.72
C THR A 240 0.49 -10.43 20.89
N GLU A 241 0.13 -9.25 21.37
CA GLU A 241 -0.76 -9.04 22.51
C GLU A 241 -2.25 -9.28 22.21
N LEU A 242 -2.65 -9.35 20.93
CA LEU A 242 -4.05 -9.44 20.51
C LEU A 242 -4.40 -10.73 19.75
N GLN A 243 -3.42 -11.58 19.48
CA GLN A 243 -3.61 -12.82 18.70
C GLN A 243 -4.67 -13.75 19.29
N ASP A 244 -4.77 -13.78 20.62
CA ASP A 244 -5.68 -14.67 21.36
C ASP A 244 -7.09 -14.07 21.53
N GLU A 245 -7.33 -12.78 21.14
CA GLU A 245 -8.61 -12.08 21.25
C GLU A 245 -9.46 -12.10 19.95
N ARG A 246 -9.32 -13.12 19.12
CA ARG A 246 -10.02 -13.25 17.82
C ARG A 246 -11.53 -13.43 17.96
#